data_e9a257ac7bde191a2b3de15367a46d3b
#
_entry.id   e9a257ac7bde191a2b3de15367a46d3b
#
_cell.length_a   1.000
_cell.length_b   1.000
_cell.length_c   1.000
_cell.angle_alpha   90.00
_cell.angle_beta   90.00
_cell.angle_gamma   90.00
#
_symmetry.space_group_name_H-M   'P 1'
#
loop_
_entity.id
_entity.type
_entity.pdbx_description
1 polymer ?
#
loop_
_entity_poly.entity_id
_entity_poly.type
_entity_poly.pdbx_seq_one_letter_code
_entity_poly.pdbx_strand_id
1 'polypeptide(L)'
;MNNLLEALCVVGSLVSTANLPIVERPYMETIAQLQELINIDSPSGYTHKATAYIMDVLKGYGFTPELTVKGAVRCALGPNPTVALAAHTDTLGAIVSSIESNGGLRFSVLGGPLLPSFESSYVRIHTMGGQVLHGTLLLANPSTHANNKASNAERTIESMYIRLDERVSNADDVKVLGVRVGDIVAFEPKYQALPNGYIKSHFLDNKAGCYVLFEIARAYAASGQRPPVELYFSTYEEVGHGGAPAYPPSVRDLLVIDMGVVGDRMGGAEHLCSICAKDSGGPYDYGFRTSLVELAERHAIPHAIDVYPFYSSDGTALWRAGGDVRVALIGPGVHASHGMERTHIEGIQATVDLCRAFIDQHHLIGK
;
A
#
# COMPACT_ATOMS: atom_id res chain seq x y z
N MET A 1 -9.54 -63.55 43.11
CA MET A 1 -9.83 -62.62 44.23
C MET A 1 -9.37 -61.25 43.79
N ASN A 2 -10.35 -60.40 43.65
CA ASN A 2 -10.39 -58.92 43.67
C ASN A 2 -9.40 -58.13 42.80
N ASN A 3 -9.92 -57.55 41.72
CA ASN A 3 -10.38 -56.18 41.50
C ASN A 3 -9.41 -55.07 41.94
N LEU A 4 -8.95 -54.36 40.90
CA LEU A 4 -8.93 -52.87 40.95
C LEU A 4 -8.70 -52.34 39.56
N LEU A 5 -9.82 -52.06 38.85
CA LEU A 5 -9.95 -51.04 37.81
C LEU A 5 -10.19 -49.73 38.54
N GLU A 6 -9.29 -48.76 38.44
CA GLU A 6 -9.59 -47.36 38.66
C GLU A 6 -8.90 -46.52 37.61
N ALA A 7 -9.66 -46.10 36.65
CA ALA A 7 -9.95 -44.76 36.23
C ALA A 7 -8.73 -43.82 36.07
N LEU A 8 -8.15 -43.77 34.90
CA LEU A 8 -7.44 -42.59 34.37
C LEU A 8 -8.50 -41.57 33.91
N CYS A 9 -8.83 -40.63 34.82
CA CYS A 9 -9.49 -39.38 34.44
C CYS A 9 -8.52 -38.54 33.61
N VAL A 10 -8.69 -38.56 32.31
CA VAL A 10 -8.11 -37.54 31.42
C VAL A 10 -8.87 -36.25 31.68
N VAL A 11 -8.28 -35.36 32.48
CA VAL A 11 -8.71 -33.96 32.58
C VAL A 11 -8.36 -33.31 31.26
N GLY A 12 -9.30 -33.37 30.34
CA GLY A 12 -9.32 -32.50 29.18
C GLY A 12 -9.46 -31.05 29.65
N SER A 13 -8.35 -30.33 29.73
CA SER A 13 -8.41 -28.87 29.82
C SER A 13 -9.11 -28.36 28.56
N LEU A 14 -10.40 -28.07 28.70
CA LEU A 14 -11.10 -27.16 27.80
C LEU A 14 -10.32 -25.84 27.84
N VAL A 15 -9.44 -25.65 26.90
CA VAL A 15 -8.96 -24.30 26.56
C VAL A 15 -10.22 -23.55 26.13
N SER A 16 -10.76 -22.82 27.08
CA SER A 16 -11.77 -21.80 26.85
C SER A 16 -11.22 -20.94 25.70
N THR A 17 -11.88 -20.99 24.56
CA THR A 17 -11.76 -19.97 23.52
C THR A 17 -12.37 -18.70 24.10
N ALA A 18 -11.63 -18.08 25.03
CA ALA A 18 -12.01 -16.83 25.65
C ALA A 18 -12.09 -15.80 24.52
N ASN A 19 -13.30 -15.35 24.29
CA ASN A 19 -13.72 -14.11 23.66
C ASN A 19 -12.55 -13.26 23.16
N LEU A 20 -12.13 -13.52 21.91
CA LEU A 20 -11.42 -12.49 21.13
C LEU A 20 -12.39 -11.30 21.05
N PRO A 21 -11.93 -10.08 21.32
CA PRO A 21 -12.79 -8.92 21.18
C PRO A 21 -13.34 -8.93 19.76
N ILE A 22 -14.66 -9.02 19.63
CA ILE A 22 -15.35 -8.86 18.38
C ILE A 22 -15.06 -7.42 17.97
N VAL A 23 -14.19 -7.25 16.97
CA VAL A 23 -14.00 -5.96 16.28
C VAL A 23 -15.40 -5.53 15.86
N GLU A 24 -15.87 -4.39 16.38
CA GLU A 24 -17.25 -3.96 16.20
C GLU A 24 -17.62 -3.86 14.70
N ARG A 25 -18.87 -4.20 14.36
CA ARG A 25 -19.38 -4.27 12.98
C ARG A 25 -19.08 -3.05 12.08
N PRO A 26 -19.04 -1.79 12.57
CA PRO A 26 -18.64 -0.64 11.75
C PRO A 26 -17.27 -0.79 11.09
N TYR A 27 -16.39 -1.52 11.73
CA TYR A 27 -15.03 -1.76 11.31
C TYR A 27 -14.92 -2.69 10.09
N MET A 28 -15.77 -3.72 10.02
CA MET A 28 -15.76 -4.66 8.89
C MET A 28 -16.27 -4.03 7.59
N GLU A 29 -17.19 -3.07 7.67
CA GLU A 29 -17.69 -2.36 6.49
C GLU A 29 -16.65 -1.39 5.91
N THR A 30 -15.84 -0.77 6.77
CA THR A 30 -14.79 0.14 6.30
C THR A 30 -13.59 -0.61 5.71
N ILE A 31 -13.18 -1.74 6.29
CA ILE A 31 -12.12 -2.59 5.71
C ILE A 31 -12.50 -3.11 4.31
N ALA A 32 -13.79 -3.23 3.98
CA ALA A 32 -14.21 -3.60 2.64
C ALA A 32 -13.68 -2.62 1.58
N GLN A 33 -13.65 -1.32 1.85
CA GLN A 33 -13.11 -0.32 0.92
C GLN A 33 -11.60 -0.49 0.69
N LEU A 34 -10.84 -0.87 1.74
CA LEU A 34 -9.43 -1.21 1.58
C LEU A 34 -9.27 -2.44 0.69
N GLN A 35 -10.08 -3.49 0.92
CA GLN A 35 -10.06 -4.69 0.09
C GLN A 35 -10.41 -4.39 -1.37
N GLU A 36 -11.43 -3.59 -1.62
CA GLU A 36 -11.82 -3.18 -2.96
C GLU A 36 -10.68 -2.44 -3.65
N LEU A 37 -10.07 -1.45 -2.98
CA LEU A 37 -8.96 -0.69 -3.52
C LEU A 37 -7.72 -1.57 -3.80
N ILE A 38 -7.39 -2.49 -2.90
CA ILE A 38 -6.27 -3.44 -3.07
C ILE A 38 -6.49 -4.33 -4.30
N ASN A 39 -7.72 -4.78 -4.54
CA ASN A 39 -8.05 -5.66 -5.67
C ASN A 39 -8.09 -4.95 -7.02
N ILE A 40 -8.00 -3.63 -7.05
CA ILE A 40 -7.89 -2.86 -8.30
C ILE A 40 -6.42 -2.78 -8.72
N ASP A 41 -6.12 -3.35 -9.90
CA ASP A 41 -4.79 -3.25 -10.49
C ASP A 41 -4.38 -1.81 -10.72
N SER A 42 -3.23 -1.43 -10.18
CA SER A 42 -2.69 -0.08 -10.32
C SER A 42 -1.15 -0.03 -10.36
N PRO A 43 -0.45 -0.89 -11.11
CA PRO A 43 0.98 -0.70 -11.33
C PRO A 43 1.28 0.73 -11.79
N SER A 44 2.46 1.27 -11.39
CA SER A 44 2.88 2.63 -11.81
C SER A 44 2.71 2.82 -13.31
N GLY A 45 2.03 3.91 -13.68
CA GLY A 45 1.65 4.18 -15.08
C GLY A 45 0.31 3.57 -15.53
N TYR A 46 -0.32 2.71 -14.73
CA TYR A 46 -1.62 2.10 -15.03
C TYR A 46 -2.62 2.26 -13.87
N THR A 47 -2.79 3.46 -13.37
CA THR A 47 -3.55 3.73 -12.13
C THR A 47 -4.99 4.20 -12.37
N HIS A 48 -5.42 4.37 -13.62
CA HIS A 48 -6.69 5.02 -13.96
C HIS A 48 -7.93 4.37 -13.34
N LYS A 49 -7.95 3.03 -13.13
CA LYS A 49 -9.07 2.36 -12.47
C LYS A 49 -9.10 2.63 -10.96
N ALA A 50 -7.92 2.64 -10.32
CA ALA A 50 -7.83 2.93 -8.90
C ALA A 50 -8.16 4.39 -8.62
N THR A 51 -7.68 5.33 -9.44
CA THR A 51 -8.01 6.75 -9.29
C THR A 51 -9.48 7.04 -9.56
N ALA A 52 -10.12 6.35 -10.50
CA ALA A 52 -11.57 6.43 -10.71
C ALA A 52 -12.35 5.95 -9.47
N TYR A 53 -11.97 4.81 -8.89
CA TYR A 53 -12.56 4.31 -7.65
C TYR A 53 -12.40 5.31 -6.49
N ILE A 54 -11.19 5.87 -6.30
CA ILE A 54 -10.92 6.88 -5.27
C ILE A 54 -11.83 8.09 -5.46
N MET A 55 -11.97 8.57 -6.69
CA MET A 55 -12.87 9.70 -7.00
C MET A 55 -14.32 9.38 -6.64
N ASP A 56 -14.79 8.18 -6.93
CA ASP A 56 -16.17 7.79 -6.65
C ASP A 56 -16.43 7.63 -5.15
N VAL A 57 -15.47 7.11 -4.38
CA VAL A 57 -15.53 7.08 -2.91
C VAL A 57 -15.64 8.50 -2.34
N LEU A 58 -14.78 9.42 -2.77
CA LEU A 58 -14.78 10.81 -2.29
C LEU A 58 -16.05 11.57 -2.68
N LYS A 59 -16.58 11.35 -3.89
CA LYS A 59 -17.90 11.88 -4.31
C LYS A 59 -19.02 11.32 -3.44
N GLY A 60 -18.96 10.04 -3.09
CA GLY A 60 -19.91 9.39 -2.18
C GLY A 60 -19.94 10.04 -0.79
N TYR A 61 -18.81 10.61 -0.34
CA TYR A 61 -18.74 11.41 0.89
C TYR A 61 -19.15 12.89 0.71
N GLY A 62 -19.53 13.28 -0.50
CA GLY A 62 -20.00 14.65 -0.81
C GLY A 62 -18.89 15.64 -1.12
N PHE A 63 -17.68 15.18 -1.43
CA PHE A 63 -16.59 16.03 -1.90
C PHE A 63 -16.53 16.11 -3.42
N THR A 64 -15.70 17.02 -3.93
CA THR A 64 -15.49 17.23 -5.38
C THR A 64 -14.03 16.98 -5.72
N PRO A 65 -13.63 15.70 -5.91
CA PRO A 65 -12.27 15.37 -6.31
C PRO A 65 -12.00 15.74 -7.77
N GLU A 66 -10.73 16.01 -8.08
CA GLU A 66 -10.24 16.36 -9.39
C GLU A 66 -9.04 15.48 -9.78
N LEU A 67 -8.87 15.19 -11.07
CA LEU A 67 -7.67 14.56 -11.59
C LEU A 67 -6.64 15.61 -12.01
N THR A 68 -5.39 15.38 -11.63
CA THR A 68 -4.26 16.14 -12.18
C THR A 68 -3.91 15.65 -13.59
N VAL A 69 -3.13 16.43 -14.33
CA VAL A 69 -2.62 16.00 -15.66
C VAL A 69 -1.83 14.69 -15.57
N LYS A 70 -1.17 14.43 -14.45
CA LYS A 70 -0.37 13.24 -14.20
C LYS A 70 -1.21 12.04 -13.72
N GLY A 71 -2.52 12.24 -13.54
CA GLY A 71 -3.47 11.20 -13.15
C GLY A 71 -3.65 11.02 -11.64
N ALA A 72 -3.00 11.82 -10.80
CA ALA A 72 -3.25 11.82 -9.36
C ALA A 72 -4.63 12.41 -9.04
N VAL A 73 -5.26 11.96 -7.95
CA VAL A 73 -6.50 12.54 -7.45
C VAL A 73 -6.18 13.56 -6.36
N ARG A 74 -6.75 14.74 -6.47
CA ARG A 74 -6.73 15.76 -5.43
C ARG A 74 -8.14 16.08 -4.96
N CYS A 75 -8.30 16.37 -3.67
CA CYS A 75 -9.61 16.67 -3.09
C CYS A 75 -9.47 17.61 -1.90
N ALA A 76 -9.93 18.85 -2.06
CA ALA A 76 -10.00 19.78 -0.96
C ALA A 76 -11.16 19.44 -0.01
N LEU A 77 -10.88 19.28 1.27
CA LEU A 77 -11.90 19.11 2.31
C LEU A 77 -12.58 20.43 2.66
N GLY A 78 -11.89 21.55 2.47
CA GLY A 78 -12.37 22.90 2.72
C GLY A 78 -11.66 23.94 1.86
N PRO A 79 -12.04 25.22 1.97
CA PRO A 79 -11.49 26.28 1.15
C PRO A 79 -10.02 26.59 1.49
N ASN A 80 -9.26 27.03 0.48
CA ASN A 80 -7.89 27.52 0.61
C ASN A 80 -6.98 26.59 1.43
N PRO A 81 -6.74 25.34 1.00
CA PRO A 81 -5.96 24.38 1.76
C PRO A 81 -4.53 24.89 1.99
N THR A 82 -4.10 24.87 3.24
CA THR A 82 -2.75 25.25 3.68
C THR A 82 -1.91 24.04 4.05
N VAL A 83 -2.55 22.90 4.21
CA VAL A 83 -1.98 21.58 4.50
C VAL A 83 -2.40 20.62 3.41
N ALA A 84 -1.51 19.72 3.01
CA ALA A 84 -1.84 18.56 2.21
C ALA A 84 -1.51 17.26 2.97
N LEU A 85 -2.39 16.26 2.83
CA LEU A 85 -2.12 14.88 3.21
C LEU A 85 -2.01 14.06 1.92
N ALA A 86 -0.90 13.34 1.76
CA ALA A 86 -0.64 12.56 0.55
C ALA A 86 -0.41 11.08 0.84
N ALA A 87 -0.97 10.22 -0.01
CA ALA A 87 -0.66 8.79 -0.06
C ALA A 87 -0.62 8.33 -1.51
N HIS A 88 0.23 7.35 -1.85
CA HIS A 88 0.28 6.87 -3.24
C HIS A 88 -0.69 5.71 -3.49
N THR A 89 -1.24 5.67 -4.70
CA THR A 89 -2.19 4.63 -5.13
C THR A 89 -1.59 3.66 -6.13
N ASP A 90 -0.45 4.00 -6.72
CA ASP A 90 0.27 3.08 -7.57
C ASP A 90 0.94 1.98 -6.75
N THR A 91 1.20 0.88 -7.42
CA THR A 91 1.76 -0.33 -6.81
C THR A 91 2.94 -0.83 -7.62
N LEU A 92 3.73 -1.70 -7.00
CA LEU A 92 4.66 -2.55 -7.72
C LEU A 92 3.96 -3.31 -8.83
N GLY A 93 4.69 -3.59 -9.88
CA GLY A 93 4.20 -4.34 -11.03
C GLY A 93 5.32 -4.67 -11.99
N ALA A 94 4.95 -4.92 -13.24
CA ALA A 94 5.92 -5.10 -14.31
C ALA A 94 5.33 -4.64 -15.65
N ILE A 95 6.20 -4.61 -16.67
CA ILE A 95 5.85 -4.33 -18.06
C ILE A 95 6.48 -5.42 -18.92
N VAL A 96 5.77 -5.89 -19.94
CA VAL A 96 6.32 -6.86 -20.91
C VAL A 96 7.50 -6.23 -21.64
N SER A 97 8.69 -6.83 -21.53
CA SER A 97 9.91 -6.36 -22.16
C SER A 97 10.27 -7.10 -23.46
N SER A 98 9.94 -8.41 -23.54
CA SER A 98 10.07 -9.20 -24.77
C SER A 98 9.19 -10.44 -24.73
N ILE A 99 8.97 -11.03 -25.92
CA ILE A 99 8.26 -12.30 -26.11
C ILE A 99 9.28 -13.33 -26.58
N GLU A 100 9.46 -14.38 -25.80
CA GLU A 100 10.41 -15.45 -26.09
C GLU A 100 9.92 -16.36 -27.22
N SER A 101 10.88 -17.03 -27.87
CA SER A 101 10.57 -17.95 -28.97
C SER A 101 9.66 -19.12 -28.58
N ASN A 102 9.58 -19.46 -27.30
CA ASN A 102 8.69 -20.50 -26.75
C ASN A 102 7.33 -19.95 -26.27
N GLY A 103 7.05 -18.66 -26.49
CA GLY A 103 5.81 -18.02 -26.05
C GLY A 103 5.82 -17.47 -24.61
N GLY A 104 6.91 -17.63 -23.86
CA GLY A 104 7.07 -17.01 -22.54
C GLY A 104 7.26 -15.48 -22.64
N LEU A 105 6.86 -14.74 -21.61
CA LEU A 105 7.08 -13.29 -21.57
C LEU A 105 8.23 -12.93 -20.64
N ARG A 106 9.18 -12.16 -21.12
CA ARG A 106 10.12 -11.42 -20.27
C ARG A 106 9.49 -10.11 -19.83
N PHE A 107 9.93 -9.63 -18.68
CA PHE A 107 9.39 -8.45 -18.07
C PHE A 107 10.47 -7.51 -17.52
N SER A 108 10.12 -6.25 -17.37
CA SER A 108 10.87 -5.27 -16.59
C SER A 108 9.99 -4.86 -15.42
N VAL A 109 10.56 -4.79 -14.21
CA VAL A 109 9.80 -4.42 -13.01
C VAL A 109 9.44 -2.94 -13.01
N LEU A 110 8.31 -2.61 -12.40
CA LEU A 110 7.88 -1.28 -12.03
C LEU A 110 7.97 -1.18 -10.50
N GLY A 111 8.79 -0.26 -10.01
CA GLY A 111 9.20 -0.23 -8.61
C GLY A 111 10.23 -1.31 -8.27
N GLY A 112 10.31 -1.69 -7.01
CA GLY A 112 11.29 -2.63 -6.46
C GLY A 112 10.71 -3.91 -5.85
N PRO A 113 9.94 -4.76 -6.58
CA PRO A 113 9.36 -5.96 -5.99
C PRO A 113 10.44 -6.94 -5.55
N LEU A 114 10.29 -7.50 -4.34
CA LEU A 114 11.12 -8.60 -3.86
C LEU A 114 10.70 -9.88 -4.62
N LEU A 115 11.33 -10.16 -5.77
CA LEU A 115 10.93 -11.21 -6.71
C LEU A 115 10.68 -12.60 -6.06
N PRO A 116 11.45 -13.07 -5.04
CA PRO A 116 11.14 -14.31 -4.35
C PRO A 116 9.73 -14.34 -3.70
N SER A 117 9.19 -13.20 -3.27
CA SER A 117 7.82 -13.12 -2.74
C SER A 117 6.74 -13.19 -3.82
N PHE A 118 7.10 -12.91 -5.05
CA PHE A 118 6.18 -12.92 -6.20
C PHE A 118 6.29 -14.19 -7.05
N GLU A 119 7.28 -15.05 -6.79
CA GLU A 119 7.33 -16.35 -7.46
C GLU A 119 6.01 -17.12 -7.21
N SER A 120 5.48 -17.73 -8.24
CA SER A 120 4.17 -18.42 -8.25
C SER A 120 2.96 -17.51 -8.08
N SER A 121 3.11 -16.19 -8.11
CA SER A 121 1.96 -15.28 -8.16
C SER A 121 1.26 -15.35 -9.50
N TYR A 122 -0.05 -15.35 -9.45
CA TYR A 122 -0.87 -15.12 -10.64
C TYR A 122 -0.69 -13.67 -11.10
N VAL A 123 -0.71 -13.49 -12.41
CA VAL A 123 -0.57 -12.15 -13.01
C VAL A 123 -1.71 -11.89 -14.00
N ARG A 124 -2.04 -10.62 -14.13
CA ARG A 124 -2.94 -10.11 -15.18
C ARG A 124 -2.13 -9.25 -16.13
N ILE A 125 -2.16 -9.60 -17.41
CA ILE A 125 -1.52 -8.84 -18.47
C ILE A 125 -2.57 -7.95 -19.12
N HIS A 126 -2.47 -6.65 -18.92
CA HIS A 126 -3.34 -5.65 -19.51
C HIS A 126 -2.78 -5.22 -20.85
N THR A 127 -3.36 -5.72 -21.94
CA THR A 127 -2.90 -5.39 -23.29
C THR A 127 -3.31 -3.99 -23.70
N MET A 128 -2.52 -3.36 -24.57
CA MET A 128 -2.87 -2.07 -25.17
C MET A 128 -4.20 -2.13 -25.97
N GLY A 129 -4.61 -3.32 -26.38
CA GLY A 129 -5.91 -3.57 -27.01
C GLY A 129 -7.10 -3.65 -26.06
N GLY A 130 -6.87 -3.53 -24.74
CA GLY A 130 -7.92 -3.55 -23.71
C GLY A 130 -8.30 -4.95 -23.23
N GLN A 131 -7.64 -6.01 -23.69
CA GLN A 131 -7.83 -7.37 -23.19
C GLN A 131 -7.06 -7.57 -21.89
N VAL A 132 -7.53 -8.50 -21.06
CA VAL A 132 -6.82 -8.96 -19.86
C VAL A 132 -6.55 -10.44 -20.04
N LEU A 133 -5.28 -10.82 -20.10
CA LEU A 133 -4.82 -12.19 -20.13
C LEU A 133 -4.28 -12.59 -18.77
N HIS A 134 -4.27 -13.90 -18.49
CA HIS A 134 -3.79 -14.43 -17.23
C HIS A 134 -2.49 -15.21 -17.42
N GLY A 135 -1.69 -15.28 -16.36
CA GLY A 135 -0.45 -16.03 -16.36
C GLY A 135 0.09 -16.21 -14.95
N THR A 136 1.30 -16.78 -14.88
CA THR A 136 2.00 -17.04 -13.63
C THR A 136 3.46 -16.63 -13.75
N LEU A 137 3.99 -15.93 -12.74
CA LEU A 137 5.41 -15.61 -12.63
C LEU A 137 6.19 -16.82 -12.10
N LEU A 138 7.14 -17.31 -12.87
CA LEU A 138 7.89 -18.55 -12.59
C LEU A 138 9.37 -18.40 -12.94
N LEU A 139 10.21 -19.30 -12.39
CA LEU A 139 11.53 -19.54 -12.97
C LEU A 139 11.40 -20.03 -14.43
N ALA A 140 12.37 -19.73 -15.26
CA ALA A 140 12.39 -20.16 -16.67
C ALA A 140 12.37 -21.70 -16.83
N ASN A 141 12.88 -22.42 -15.86
CA ASN A 141 12.77 -23.88 -15.78
C ASN A 141 12.36 -24.30 -14.35
N PRO A 142 11.04 -24.22 -14.01
CA PRO A 142 10.57 -24.30 -12.63
C PRO A 142 10.39 -25.73 -12.10
N SER A 143 10.33 -26.74 -12.97
CA SER A 143 10.03 -28.12 -12.56
C SER A 143 11.23 -28.80 -11.89
N THR A 144 11.09 -29.14 -10.60
CA THR A 144 12.13 -29.83 -9.83
C THR A 144 12.42 -31.24 -10.39
N HIS A 145 11.47 -31.86 -11.06
CA HIS A 145 11.66 -33.18 -11.71
C HIS A 145 12.45 -33.10 -13.03
N ALA A 146 12.53 -31.90 -13.64
CA ALA A 146 13.31 -31.68 -14.87
C ALA A 146 14.56 -30.82 -14.63
N ASN A 147 14.63 -30.11 -13.47
CA ASN A 147 15.71 -29.21 -13.12
C ASN A 147 16.06 -29.35 -11.64
N ASN A 148 17.09 -30.09 -11.32
CA ASN A 148 17.57 -30.29 -9.94
C ASN A 148 18.21 -29.04 -9.31
N LYS A 149 18.42 -27.96 -10.09
CA LYS A 149 18.93 -26.68 -9.62
C LYS A 149 17.82 -25.65 -9.34
N ALA A 150 16.55 -25.96 -9.61
CA ALA A 150 15.44 -25.02 -9.46
C ALA A 150 15.33 -24.45 -8.03
N SER A 151 15.59 -25.28 -7.00
CA SER A 151 15.53 -24.86 -5.59
C SER A 151 16.59 -23.82 -5.21
N ASN A 152 17.75 -23.84 -5.88
CA ASN A 152 18.90 -22.99 -5.56
C ASN A 152 19.12 -21.87 -6.60
N ALA A 153 18.26 -21.77 -7.62
CA ALA A 153 18.35 -20.72 -8.62
C ALA A 153 18.01 -19.37 -8.00
N GLU A 154 18.77 -18.34 -8.33
CA GLU A 154 18.43 -16.98 -7.95
C GLU A 154 17.14 -16.54 -8.68
N ARG A 155 16.30 -15.77 -7.98
CA ARG A 155 15.09 -15.16 -8.54
C ARG A 155 15.43 -13.76 -8.99
N THR A 156 15.80 -13.64 -10.26
CA THR A 156 16.16 -12.39 -10.91
C THR A 156 15.29 -12.18 -12.16
N ILE A 157 15.33 -10.97 -12.71
CA ILE A 157 14.61 -10.65 -13.96
C ILE A 157 15.04 -11.57 -15.10
N GLU A 158 16.33 -11.98 -15.12
CA GLU A 158 16.90 -12.84 -16.14
C GLU A 158 16.51 -14.31 -15.95
N SER A 159 16.34 -14.77 -14.72
CA SER A 159 16.02 -16.15 -14.41
C SER A 159 14.53 -16.46 -14.37
N MET A 160 13.68 -15.43 -14.33
CA MET A 160 12.23 -15.55 -14.24
C MET A 160 11.54 -15.15 -15.53
N TYR A 161 10.33 -15.63 -15.75
CA TYR A 161 9.47 -15.29 -16.88
C TYR A 161 8.00 -15.41 -16.47
N ILE A 162 7.11 -14.89 -17.30
CA ILE A 162 5.67 -15.07 -17.17
C ILE A 162 5.23 -16.13 -18.16
N ARG A 163 4.62 -17.18 -17.64
CA ARG A 163 3.92 -18.19 -18.44
C ARG A 163 2.48 -17.76 -18.60
N LEU A 164 2.01 -17.57 -19.83
CA LEU A 164 0.61 -17.32 -20.13
C LEU A 164 -0.24 -18.58 -19.88
N ASP A 165 -1.46 -18.39 -19.38
CA ASP A 165 -2.45 -19.45 -19.20
C ASP A 165 -3.27 -19.62 -20.51
N GLU A 166 -2.55 -19.61 -21.64
CA GLU A 166 -3.08 -19.73 -22.98
C GLU A 166 -2.33 -20.84 -23.76
N ARG A 167 -2.95 -21.35 -24.79
CA ARG A 167 -2.32 -22.37 -25.65
C ARG A 167 -1.39 -21.69 -26.66
N VAL A 168 -0.18 -21.38 -26.19
CA VAL A 168 0.88 -20.77 -27.00
C VAL A 168 2.12 -21.67 -27.02
N SER A 169 2.83 -21.71 -28.11
CA SER A 169 4.05 -22.51 -28.31
C SER A 169 5.21 -21.69 -28.91
N ASN A 170 4.93 -20.50 -29.37
CA ASN A 170 5.89 -19.60 -29.99
C ASN A 170 5.47 -18.13 -29.86
N ALA A 171 6.35 -17.22 -30.26
CA ALA A 171 6.11 -15.78 -30.18
C ALA A 171 4.94 -15.31 -31.05
N ASP A 172 4.67 -15.96 -32.18
CA ASP A 172 3.61 -15.51 -33.09
C ASP A 172 2.23 -15.86 -32.52
N ASP A 173 2.09 -17.02 -31.83
CA ASP A 173 0.87 -17.36 -31.09
C ASP A 173 0.53 -16.25 -30.06
N VAL A 174 1.56 -15.77 -29.35
CA VAL A 174 1.40 -14.71 -28.33
C VAL A 174 0.99 -13.36 -28.97
N LYS A 175 1.58 -13.02 -30.10
CA LYS A 175 1.21 -11.80 -30.84
C LYS A 175 -0.23 -11.85 -31.36
N VAL A 176 -0.72 -13.03 -31.75
CA VAL A 176 -2.13 -13.23 -32.17
C VAL A 176 -3.10 -12.97 -31.00
N LEU A 177 -2.70 -13.24 -29.76
CA LEU A 177 -3.45 -12.86 -28.56
C LEU A 177 -3.43 -11.35 -28.28
N GLY A 178 -2.69 -10.58 -29.04
CA GLY A 178 -2.60 -9.13 -28.89
C GLY A 178 -1.57 -8.63 -27.87
N VAL A 179 -0.77 -9.54 -27.30
CA VAL A 179 0.29 -9.15 -26.35
C VAL A 179 1.43 -8.43 -27.10
N ARG A 180 1.92 -7.35 -26.50
CA ARG A 180 2.98 -6.50 -27.05
C ARG A 180 3.99 -6.13 -25.97
N VAL A 181 5.17 -5.77 -26.39
CA VAL A 181 6.13 -5.07 -25.52
C VAL A 181 5.49 -3.76 -25.06
N GLY A 182 5.58 -3.50 -23.77
CA GLY A 182 4.92 -2.35 -23.14
C GLY A 182 3.56 -2.65 -22.49
N ASP A 183 3.01 -3.85 -22.65
CA ASP A 183 1.80 -4.25 -21.93
C ASP A 183 2.07 -4.37 -20.42
N ILE A 184 1.12 -3.93 -19.62
CA ILE A 184 1.25 -3.87 -18.16
C ILE A 184 0.99 -5.26 -17.55
N VAL A 185 1.80 -5.60 -16.56
CA VAL A 185 1.65 -6.81 -15.75
C VAL A 185 1.35 -6.43 -14.32
N ALA A 186 0.16 -6.78 -13.86
CA ALA A 186 -0.27 -6.64 -12.48
C ALA A 186 -0.15 -7.98 -11.74
N PHE A 187 0.46 -7.97 -10.55
CA PHE A 187 0.53 -9.14 -9.68
C PHE A 187 -0.73 -9.26 -8.83
N GLU A 188 -1.13 -10.51 -8.51
CA GLU A 188 -2.24 -10.76 -7.60
C GLU A 188 -1.92 -10.25 -6.18
N PRO A 189 -2.82 -9.48 -5.54
CA PRO A 189 -2.56 -8.91 -4.21
C PRO A 189 -2.61 -9.92 -3.08
N LYS A 190 -3.30 -11.06 -3.22
CA LYS A 190 -3.46 -12.12 -2.20
C LYS A 190 -4.02 -11.60 -0.87
N TYR A 191 -5.02 -10.69 -0.93
CA TYR A 191 -5.61 -10.05 0.24
C TYR A 191 -6.28 -11.04 1.20
N GLN A 192 -6.00 -10.88 2.49
CA GLN A 192 -6.66 -11.60 3.57
C GLN A 192 -6.77 -10.73 4.82
N ALA A 193 -8.00 -10.46 5.27
CA ALA A 193 -8.26 -9.88 6.58
C ALA A 193 -8.58 -11.00 7.58
N LEU A 194 -8.02 -10.92 8.79
CA LEU A 194 -8.18 -11.90 9.84
C LEU A 194 -9.06 -11.36 10.96
N PRO A 195 -9.83 -12.22 11.68
CA PRO A 195 -10.71 -11.76 12.75
C PRO A 195 -10.00 -11.09 13.93
N ASN A 196 -8.70 -11.31 14.07
CA ASN A 196 -7.86 -10.70 15.11
C ASN A 196 -7.24 -9.36 14.69
N GLY A 197 -7.70 -8.76 13.60
CA GLY A 197 -7.28 -7.43 13.14
C GLY A 197 -6.07 -7.38 12.21
N TYR A 198 -5.38 -8.50 11.99
CA TYR A 198 -4.30 -8.53 10.99
C TYR A 198 -4.84 -8.54 9.57
N ILE A 199 -4.16 -7.81 8.70
CA ILE A 199 -4.41 -7.73 7.26
C ILE A 199 -3.12 -8.11 6.54
N LYS A 200 -3.21 -9.08 5.63
CA LYS A 200 -2.11 -9.51 4.76
C LYS A 200 -2.46 -9.24 3.31
N SER A 201 -1.52 -8.70 2.57
CA SER A 201 -1.64 -8.51 1.12
C SER A 201 -0.30 -8.09 0.55
N HIS A 202 -0.09 -8.25 -0.75
CA HIS A 202 0.78 -7.31 -1.46
C HIS A 202 0.07 -5.96 -1.53
N PHE A 203 0.84 -4.86 -1.62
CA PHE A 203 0.33 -3.49 -1.89
C PHE A 203 -0.43 -2.84 -0.73
N LEU A 204 -0.22 -3.29 0.54
CA LEU A 204 -0.53 -2.45 1.70
C LEU A 204 0.29 -1.16 1.65
N ASP A 205 1.49 -1.24 1.10
CA ASP A 205 2.28 -0.17 0.53
C ASP A 205 1.71 0.19 -0.86
N ASN A 206 0.96 1.31 -1.06
CA ASN A 206 0.49 2.18 0.01
C ASN A 206 -1.04 2.33 -0.03
N LYS A 207 -1.75 1.25 -0.37
CA LYS A 207 -3.23 1.24 -0.31
C LYS A 207 -3.74 1.46 1.12
N ALA A 208 -2.96 1.07 2.14
CA ALA A 208 -3.28 1.35 3.53
C ALA A 208 -3.25 2.86 3.83
N GLY A 209 -2.27 3.60 3.30
CA GLY A 209 -2.24 5.06 3.37
C GLY A 209 -3.41 5.72 2.63
N CYS A 210 -3.76 5.24 1.45
CA CYS A 210 -4.97 5.70 0.75
C CYS A 210 -6.23 5.48 1.57
N TYR A 211 -6.33 4.33 2.26
CA TYR A 211 -7.46 4.04 3.13
C TYR A 211 -7.51 4.97 4.35
N VAL A 212 -6.36 5.35 4.94
CA VAL A 212 -6.30 6.41 5.98
C VAL A 212 -6.91 7.71 5.45
N LEU A 213 -6.59 8.12 4.22
CA LEU A 213 -7.18 9.31 3.62
C LEU A 213 -8.70 9.19 3.41
N PHE A 214 -9.22 8.00 3.10
CA PHE A 214 -10.68 7.77 3.05
C PHE A 214 -11.32 7.95 4.42
N GLU A 215 -10.72 7.44 5.49
CA GLU A 215 -11.24 7.59 6.85
C GLU A 215 -11.24 9.06 7.29
N ILE A 216 -10.22 9.82 6.92
CA ILE A 216 -10.18 11.28 7.14
C ILE A 216 -11.32 11.97 6.38
N ALA A 217 -11.49 11.70 5.09
CA ALA A 217 -12.57 12.27 4.30
C ALA A 217 -13.95 11.93 4.89
N ARG A 218 -14.17 10.68 5.26
CA ARG A 218 -15.41 10.19 5.87
C ARG A 218 -15.72 10.89 7.18
N ALA A 219 -14.72 11.06 8.05
CA ALA A 219 -14.90 11.73 9.35
C ALA A 219 -15.30 13.21 9.19
N TYR A 220 -14.66 13.93 8.27
CA TYR A 220 -15.01 15.35 8.03
C TYR A 220 -16.31 15.51 7.23
N ALA A 221 -16.67 14.54 6.38
CA ALA A 221 -18.00 14.51 5.77
C ALA A 221 -19.10 14.35 6.82
N ALA A 222 -18.93 13.40 7.75
CA ALA A 222 -19.90 13.11 8.81
C ALA A 222 -20.04 14.26 9.81
N SER A 223 -18.95 14.95 10.16
CA SER A 223 -18.99 16.10 11.09
C SER A 223 -19.51 17.40 10.44
N GLY A 224 -19.54 17.48 9.12
CA GLY A 224 -19.85 18.70 8.38
C GLY A 224 -18.74 19.77 8.43
N GLN A 225 -17.64 19.52 9.11
CA GLN A 225 -16.49 20.43 9.16
C GLN A 225 -15.76 20.48 7.81
N ARG A 226 -15.16 21.64 7.50
CA ARG A 226 -14.45 21.87 6.24
C ARG A 226 -13.06 22.47 6.53
N PRO A 227 -12.10 21.67 7.03
CA PRO A 227 -10.76 22.14 7.31
C PRO A 227 -10.02 22.54 6.02
N PRO A 228 -9.04 23.47 6.09
CA PRO A 228 -8.26 23.91 4.92
C PRO A 228 -7.18 22.86 4.56
N VAL A 229 -7.63 21.68 4.21
CA VAL A 229 -6.80 20.50 3.91
C VAL A 229 -7.08 19.99 2.51
N GLU A 230 -6.02 19.65 1.79
CA GLU A 230 -6.05 18.93 0.53
C GLU A 230 -5.69 17.45 0.78
N LEU A 231 -6.51 16.53 0.32
CA LEU A 231 -6.13 15.12 0.18
C LEU A 231 -5.54 14.91 -1.21
N TYR A 232 -4.42 14.19 -1.28
CA TYR A 232 -3.71 13.94 -2.53
C TYR A 232 -3.35 12.45 -2.64
N PHE A 233 -3.94 11.78 -3.63
CA PHE A 233 -3.65 10.39 -3.94
C PHE A 233 -2.71 10.37 -5.15
N SER A 234 -1.43 10.20 -4.89
CA SER A 234 -0.41 10.27 -5.93
C SER A 234 -0.35 9.01 -6.78
N THR A 235 0.34 9.13 -7.88
CA THR A 235 0.69 8.06 -8.81
C THR A 235 2.17 8.18 -9.14
N TYR A 236 2.87 7.11 -9.45
CA TYR A 236 4.32 7.06 -9.71
C TYR A 236 5.23 7.23 -8.47
N GLU A 237 4.75 7.00 -7.24
CA GLU A 237 5.62 7.01 -6.06
C GLU A 237 6.67 5.92 -6.17
N GLU A 238 6.27 4.70 -6.50
CA GLU A 238 7.10 3.49 -6.61
C GLU A 238 8.28 3.61 -7.58
N VAL A 239 8.24 4.62 -8.45
CA VAL A 239 9.30 4.96 -9.40
C VAL A 239 9.92 6.34 -9.12
N GLY A 240 9.66 6.90 -7.95
CA GLY A 240 10.40 8.02 -7.35
C GLY A 240 9.96 9.42 -7.76
N HIS A 241 8.76 9.62 -8.33
CA HIS A 241 8.29 10.96 -8.72
C HIS A 241 6.77 11.19 -8.57
N GLY A 242 6.12 10.49 -7.63
CA GLY A 242 4.68 10.61 -7.36
C GLY A 242 4.29 11.98 -6.79
N GLY A 243 5.01 12.45 -5.79
CA GLY A 243 4.76 13.72 -5.12
C GLY A 243 5.17 14.98 -5.88
N ALA A 244 5.67 14.85 -7.11
CA ALA A 244 6.10 15.99 -7.92
C ALA A 244 4.90 16.89 -8.32
N PRO A 245 5.06 18.23 -8.38
CA PRO A 245 4.18 19.24 -7.86
C PRO A 245 2.82 19.34 -8.55
N ALA A 246 1.75 19.09 -7.79
CA ALA A 246 0.39 19.50 -8.16
C ALA A 246 -0.40 20.00 -6.94
N TYR A 247 0.31 20.40 -5.88
CA TYR A 247 -0.32 20.97 -4.69
C TYR A 247 -0.72 22.44 -4.94
N PRO A 248 -1.82 22.91 -4.32
CA PRO A 248 -2.15 24.34 -4.35
C PRO A 248 -0.98 25.19 -3.84
N PRO A 249 -0.73 26.39 -4.43
CA PRO A 249 0.36 27.27 -3.99
C PRO A 249 0.23 27.75 -2.54
N SER A 250 -0.96 27.61 -1.94
CA SER A 250 -1.24 27.93 -0.53
C SER A 250 -0.74 26.86 0.45
N VAL A 251 -0.45 25.64 0.01
CA VAL A 251 0.05 24.56 0.86
C VAL A 251 1.44 24.91 1.36
N ARG A 252 1.61 24.82 2.69
CA ARG A 252 2.88 25.05 3.40
C ARG A 252 3.40 23.81 4.07
N ASP A 253 2.52 22.88 4.42
CA ASP A 253 2.81 21.65 5.11
C ASP A 253 2.29 20.46 4.31
N LEU A 254 3.16 19.50 4.05
CA LEU A 254 2.81 18.22 3.45
C LEU A 254 3.03 17.10 4.47
N LEU A 255 1.95 16.49 4.91
CA LEU A 255 2.00 15.26 5.69
C LEU A 255 1.84 14.07 4.73
N VAL A 256 2.91 13.34 4.53
CA VAL A 256 2.88 12.09 3.75
C VAL A 256 2.39 10.97 4.66
N ILE A 257 1.40 10.23 4.17
CA ILE A 257 0.88 9.03 4.81
C ILE A 257 1.39 7.85 3.99
N ASP A 258 2.43 7.22 4.49
CA ASP A 258 3.06 6.09 3.81
C ASP A 258 3.54 5.07 4.83
N MET A 259 3.71 3.81 4.44
CA MET A 259 3.92 2.72 5.37
C MET A 259 5.14 2.95 6.27
N GLY A 260 4.99 2.61 7.57
CA GLY A 260 6.10 2.55 8.51
C GLY A 260 6.84 1.22 8.39
N VAL A 261 8.15 1.26 8.30
CA VAL A 261 8.97 0.04 8.18
C VAL A 261 8.97 -0.74 9.49
N VAL A 262 8.58 -2.01 9.43
CA VAL A 262 8.69 -2.96 10.53
C VAL A 262 9.80 -3.97 10.22
N GLY A 263 10.82 -4.02 11.07
CA GLY A 263 11.97 -4.91 10.85
C GLY A 263 13.01 -4.80 11.95
N ASP A 264 14.11 -5.49 11.77
CA ASP A 264 15.22 -5.47 12.73
C ASP A 264 15.76 -4.04 12.94
N ARG A 265 15.96 -3.67 14.21
CA ARG A 265 16.44 -2.35 14.63
C ARG A 265 15.48 -1.18 14.36
N MET A 266 14.21 -1.46 14.04
CA MET A 266 13.15 -0.48 13.97
C MET A 266 12.33 -0.52 15.26
N GLY A 267 11.89 0.67 15.74
CA GLY A 267 10.99 0.78 16.89
C GLY A 267 9.52 0.54 16.49
N GLY A 268 9.22 0.64 15.21
CA GLY A 268 7.89 0.48 14.64
C GLY A 268 7.36 -0.95 14.75
N ALA A 269 6.05 -1.07 14.87
CA ALA A 269 5.31 -2.32 14.88
C ALA A 269 3.98 -2.14 14.16
N GLU A 270 3.38 -3.25 13.73
CA GLU A 270 2.14 -3.25 12.96
C GLU A 270 0.95 -2.60 13.67
N HIS A 271 1.00 -2.54 15.01
CA HIS A 271 -0.04 -1.92 15.86
C HIS A 271 0.18 -0.42 16.13
N LEU A 272 1.25 0.17 15.59
CA LEU A 272 1.66 1.54 15.86
C LEU A 272 1.55 2.41 14.61
N CYS A 273 1.35 3.71 14.83
CA CYS A 273 1.68 4.72 13.84
C CYS A 273 3.19 4.98 13.87
N SER A 274 3.88 4.82 12.77
CA SER A 274 5.28 5.21 12.64
C SER A 274 5.40 6.69 12.29
N ILE A 275 6.33 7.39 12.94
CA ILE A 275 6.72 8.77 12.63
C ILE A 275 8.17 8.72 12.13
N CYS A 276 8.37 8.96 10.85
CA CYS A 276 9.70 8.89 10.25
C CYS A 276 10.51 10.16 10.55
N ALA A 277 11.63 9.99 11.22
CA ALA A 277 12.53 11.11 11.48
C ALA A 277 13.42 11.44 10.29
N LYS A 278 13.81 10.42 9.51
CA LYS A 278 14.69 10.53 8.35
C LYS A 278 14.49 9.32 7.44
N ASP A 279 14.46 9.56 6.14
CA ASP A 279 14.62 8.54 5.11
C ASP A 279 15.96 8.67 4.35
N SER A 280 16.14 7.99 3.22
CA SER A 280 17.36 8.10 2.39
C SER A 280 17.49 9.46 1.70
N GLY A 281 16.42 10.24 1.57
CA GLY A 281 16.40 11.58 0.99
C GLY A 281 16.81 12.68 1.94
N GLY A 282 16.91 12.39 3.23
CA GLY A 282 17.32 13.33 4.28
C GLY A 282 16.37 13.37 5.48
N PRO A 283 16.63 14.21 6.49
CA PRO A 283 15.74 14.39 7.62
C PRO A 283 14.48 15.12 7.18
N TYR A 284 13.34 14.70 7.71
CA TYR A 284 12.10 15.45 7.63
C TYR A 284 12.16 16.72 8.48
N ASP A 285 11.28 17.71 8.21
CA ASP A 285 11.27 18.98 8.93
C ASP A 285 11.21 18.76 10.45
N TYR A 286 12.17 19.34 11.17
CA TYR A 286 12.33 19.08 12.60
C TYR A 286 11.13 19.58 13.41
N GLY A 287 10.66 20.78 13.14
CA GLY A 287 9.53 21.37 13.85
C GLY A 287 8.23 20.64 13.59
N PHE A 288 7.96 20.31 12.32
CA PHE A 288 6.77 19.58 11.94
C PHE A 288 6.74 18.17 12.55
N ARG A 289 7.83 17.41 12.40
CA ARG A 289 7.95 16.09 13.01
C ARG A 289 7.79 16.11 14.52
N THR A 290 8.43 17.09 15.22
CA THR A 290 8.34 17.20 16.67
C THR A 290 6.92 17.49 17.13
N SER A 291 6.17 18.35 16.40
CA SER A 291 4.77 18.60 16.70
C SER A 291 3.88 17.37 16.56
N LEU A 292 4.17 16.47 15.64
CA LEU A 292 3.45 15.20 15.48
C LEU A 292 3.73 14.26 16.66
N VAL A 293 4.97 14.20 17.15
CA VAL A 293 5.32 13.42 18.35
C VAL A 293 4.57 13.95 19.58
N GLU A 294 4.61 15.28 19.80
CA GLU A 294 3.91 15.92 20.91
C GLU A 294 2.39 15.69 20.85
N LEU A 295 1.81 15.68 19.64
CA LEU A 295 0.39 15.35 19.45
C LEU A 295 0.10 13.90 19.80
N ALA A 296 0.93 12.97 19.33
CA ALA A 296 0.77 11.54 19.62
C ALA A 296 0.86 11.27 21.13
N GLU A 297 1.82 11.87 21.82
CA GLU A 297 1.96 11.78 23.27
C GLU A 297 0.77 12.39 24.02
N ARG A 298 0.35 13.60 23.63
CA ARG A 298 -0.76 14.33 24.25
C ARG A 298 -2.09 13.57 24.16
N HIS A 299 -2.32 12.91 23.05
CA HIS A 299 -3.55 12.16 22.77
C HIS A 299 -3.42 10.66 23.06
N ALA A 300 -2.29 10.23 23.66
CA ALA A 300 -1.97 8.83 23.93
C ALA A 300 -2.13 7.90 22.70
N ILE A 301 -1.76 8.41 21.52
CA ILE A 301 -1.81 7.63 20.28
C ILE A 301 -0.61 6.68 20.23
N PRO A 302 -0.81 5.37 20.04
CA PRO A 302 0.28 4.41 19.93
C PRO A 302 1.19 4.73 18.74
N HIS A 303 2.47 5.03 18.99
CA HIS A 303 3.40 5.44 17.94
C HIS A 303 4.83 4.98 18.20
N ALA A 304 5.65 5.01 17.16
CA ALA A 304 7.09 4.86 17.22
C ALA A 304 7.78 5.91 16.34
N ILE A 305 9.04 6.24 16.67
CA ILE A 305 9.86 7.17 15.88
C ILE A 305 11.03 6.38 15.32
N ASP A 306 11.22 6.43 13.99
CA ASP A 306 12.23 5.65 13.31
C ASP A 306 13.04 6.45 12.27
N VAL A 307 14.16 5.84 11.86
CA VAL A 307 15.00 6.28 10.74
C VAL A 307 15.09 5.16 9.73
N TYR A 308 14.68 5.42 8.49
CA TYR A 308 14.66 4.43 7.42
C TYR A 308 15.85 4.59 6.47
N PRO A 309 16.81 3.64 6.43
CA PRO A 309 18.01 3.80 5.62
C PRO A 309 17.80 3.60 4.12
N PHE A 310 16.78 2.81 3.72
CA PHE A 310 16.52 2.42 2.33
C PHE A 310 15.07 2.71 1.95
N TYR A 311 14.67 3.96 2.06
CA TYR A 311 13.29 4.39 1.89
C TYR A 311 13.24 5.81 1.33
N SER A 312 12.25 6.11 0.53
CA SER A 312 11.93 7.47 0.09
C SER A 312 10.40 7.61 0.03
N SER A 313 9.91 8.83 -0.06
CA SER A 313 8.47 9.11 -0.10
C SER A 313 8.15 10.20 -1.11
N ASP A 314 6.87 10.39 -1.38
CA ASP A 314 6.34 11.52 -2.15
C ASP A 314 6.84 12.87 -1.62
N GLY A 315 7.09 12.99 -0.33
CA GLY A 315 7.61 14.21 0.27
C GLY A 315 9.04 14.53 -0.14
N THR A 316 9.92 13.53 -0.10
CA THR A 316 11.30 13.70 -0.58
C THR A 316 11.36 13.84 -2.10
N ALA A 317 10.45 13.22 -2.84
CA ALA A 317 10.28 13.44 -4.27
C ALA A 317 9.86 14.90 -4.58
N LEU A 318 8.94 15.48 -3.79
CA LEU A 318 8.54 16.87 -3.93
C LEU A 318 9.71 17.84 -3.69
N TRP A 319 10.51 17.63 -2.64
CA TRP A 319 11.70 18.46 -2.40
C TRP A 319 12.71 18.39 -3.55
N ARG A 320 12.96 17.19 -4.09
CA ARG A 320 13.85 17.04 -5.26
C ARG A 320 13.31 17.74 -6.51
N ALA A 321 11.99 17.87 -6.61
CA ALA A 321 11.31 18.61 -7.68
C ALA A 321 11.25 20.13 -7.44
N GLY A 322 11.84 20.64 -6.35
CA GLY A 322 11.89 22.06 -6.02
C GLY A 322 10.70 22.59 -5.21
N GLY A 323 9.93 21.70 -4.57
CA GLY A 323 8.82 22.10 -3.69
C GLY A 323 9.30 22.79 -2.42
N ASP A 324 8.81 24.01 -2.17
CA ASP A 324 9.13 24.82 -0.98
C ASP A 324 8.02 24.64 0.08
N VAL A 325 8.01 23.49 0.73
CA VAL A 325 7.05 23.10 1.78
C VAL A 325 7.76 22.36 2.90
N ARG A 326 7.21 22.45 4.12
CA ARG A 326 7.65 21.57 5.21
C ARG A 326 7.03 20.19 5.01
N VAL A 327 7.80 19.14 5.20
CA VAL A 327 7.34 17.76 5.02
C VAL A 327 7.55 16.95 6.29
N ALA A 328 6.56 16.14 6.62
CA ALA A 328 6.66 15.05 7.58
C ALA A 328 6.09 13.76 6.99
N LEU A 329 6.49 12.63 7.53
CA LEU A 329 6.04 11.30 7.11
C LEU A 329 5.58 10.51 8.31
N ILE A 330 4.34 9.99 8.22
CA ILE A 330 3.77 9.04 9.18
C ILE A 330 3.06 7.91 8.43
N GLY A 331 2.78 6.81 9.13
CA GLY A 331 1.92 5.78 8.55
C GLY A 331 1.80 4.52 9.40
N PRO A 332 0.88 3.62 9.04
CA PRO A 332 0.73 2.35 9.75
C PRO A 332 1.97 1.49 9.56
N GLY A 333 2.39 0.79 10.62
CA GLY A 333 3.48 -0.18 10.51
C GLY A 333 3.13 -1.32 9.55
N VAL A 334 3.98 -1.58 8.57
CA VAL A 334 3.85 -2.66 7.60
C VAL A 334 5.09 -3.54 7.63
N HIS A 335 4.91 -4.82 7.91
CA HIS A 335 5.98 -5.81 7.87
C HIS A 335 6.15 -6.39 6.47
N ALA A 336 7.38 -6.69 6.08
CA ALA A 336 7.76 -7.30 4.81
C ALA A 336 7.34 -6.49 3.57
N SER A 337 7.51 -5.14 3.63
CA SER A 337 7.25 -4.25 2.49
C SER A 337 7.93 -4.70 1.20
N HIS A 338 7.31 -4.40 0.05
CA HIS A 338 7.70 -4.88 -1.27
C HIS A 338 7.67 -6.41 -1.44
N GLY A 339 7.10 -7.12 -0.45
CA GLY A 339 6.92 -8.58 -0.47
C GLY A 339 5.49 -8.98 -0.12
N MET A 340 5.32 -10.04 0.70
CA MET A 340 4.02 -10.43 1.26
C MET A 340 3.80 -9.69 2.58
N GLU A 341 3.14 -8.58 2.49
CA GLU A 341 3.01 -7.58 3.55
C GLU A 341 1.98 -7.96 4.59
N ARG A 342 2.15 -7.39 5.79
CA ARG A 342 1.19 -7.50 6.87
C ARG A 342 1.14 -6.21 7.68
N THR A 343 -0.05 -5.81 8.06
CA THR A 343 -0.32 -4.71 9.00
C THR A 343 -1.41 -5.10 9.98
N HIS A 344 -1.69 -4.25 10.94
CA HIS A 344 -2.79 -4.40 11.87
C HIS A 344 -3.70 -3.18 11.83
N ILE A 345 -4.97 -3.41 12.03
CA ILE A 345 -5.98 -2.36 12.00
C ILE A 345 -5.75 -1.27 13.07
N GLU A 346 -5.17 -1.63 14.23
CA GLU A 346 -4.82 -0.66 15.28
C GLU A 346 -3.76 0.34 14.78
N GLY A 347 -2.77 -0.09 13.99
CA GLY A 347 -1.79 0.82 13.39
C GLY A 347 -2.41 1.77 12.37
N ILE A 348 -3.35 1.26 11.57
CA ILE A 348 -4.15 2.11 10.66
C ILE A 348 -4.95 3.13 11.46
N GLN A 349 -5.65 2.70 12.52
CA GLN A 349 -6.44 3.59 13.37
C GLN A 349 -5.56 4.64 14.08
N ALA A 350 -4.42 4.23 14.62
CA ALA A 350 -3.47 5.17 15.24
C ALA A 350 -2.99 6.24 14.24
N THR A 351 -2.79 5.86 12.97
CA THR A 351 -2.43 6.81 11.91
C THR A 351 -3.57 7.77 11.60
N VAL A 352 -4.82 7.28 11.52
CA VAL A 352 -6.02 8.12 11.35
C VAL A 352 -6.15 9.12 12.51
N ASP A 353 -5.97 8.64 13.74
CA ASP A 353 -6.11 9.48 14.95
C ASP A 353 -5.04 10.58 14.98
N LEU A 354 -3.80 10.27 14.60
CA LEU A 354 -2.74 11.28 14.52
C LEU A 354 -2.99 12.30 13.41
N CYS A 355 -3.47 11.87 12.24
CA CYS A 355 -3.88 12.78 11.17
C CYS A 355 -4.98 13.73 11.63
N ARG A 356 -5.99 13.22 12.33
CA ARG A 356 -7.10 14.05 12.86
C ARG A 356 -6.62 15.04 13.90
N ALA A 357 -5.83 14.59 14.88
CA ALA A 357 -5.25 15.47 15.89
C ALA A 357 -4.43 16.61 15.26
N PHE A 358 -3.67 16.31 14.22
CA PHE A 358 -2.91 17.29 13.45
C PHE A 358 -3.81 18.29 12.71
N ILE A 359 -4.82 17.83 11.99
CA ILE A 359 -5.77 18.68 11.26
C ILE A 359 -6.53 19.59 12.22
N ASP A 360 -7.03 19.06 13.32
CA ASP A 360 -7.81 19.81 14.32
C ASP A 360 -6.97 20.89 14.98
N GLN A 361 -5.69 20.62 15.30
CA GLN A 361 -4.77 21.64 15.83
C GLN A 361 -4.54 22.77 14.80
N HIS A 362 -4.31 22.43 13.52
CA HIS A 362 -4.12 23.43 12.46
C HIS A 362 -5.38 24.28 12.23
N HIS A 363 -6.55 23.68 12.33
CA HIS A 363 -7.82 24.40 12.15
C HIS A 363 -8.12 25.38 13.30
N LEU A 364 -7.63 25.11 14.51
CA LEU A 364 -7.79 26.01 15.68
C LEU A 364 -6.83 27.19 15.64
N ILE A 365 -5.63 27.05 15.08
CA ILE A 365 -4.61 28.12 15.00
C ILE A 365 -4.95 29.10 13.86
N GLY A 366 -5.69 28.70 12.86
CA GLY A 366 -6.10 29.54 11.72
C GLY A 366 -7.36 30.41 11.96
N LYS A 367 -7.95 30.31 13.17
CA LYS A 367 -9.06 31.17 13.64
C LYS A 367 -8.56 32.24 14.60
#